data_8a507b3c8782a73c5fabcc7e8692aa66
#
_entry.id   8a507b3c8782a73c5fabcc7e8692aa66
#
_cell.length_a   1.000
_cell.length_b   1.000
_cell.length_c   1.000
_cell.angle_alpha   90.00
_cell.angle_beta   90.00
_cell.angle_gamma   90.00
#
_symmetry.space_group_name_H-M   'P 1'
#
loop_
_entity.id
_entity.type
_entity.pdbx_description
1 polymer ?
#
loop_
_entity_poly.entity_id
_entity_poly.type
_entity_poly.pdbx_seq_one_letter_code
_entity_poly.pdbx_strand_id
1 'polypeptide(L)'
;MKLRKTLLLFAANAIVIGFGAMTLPESKENISDFGDDTPVWELLEKLGMNGAPRAKSSAEASADKGSEFVHKGYSKKNGKKTAKLSKFYVCTTCHNVVKEFEDPSKISAADRLDYAMKTGIPYLQASSFYGIANRNIFFNGDYRKQFEKNPEIVKASGDLREAIKFCNKNFAQSRDLEAWELESILAYFWTLQFKVSDLKLSNIDKEQIKKALQSENAKASAISFIQSKYAMAMPATFLKIPRFSALKDDLYKDSRRLKEGKTIFEQSCLHCHLNKKYSFFSLENELLTFKAMEKATRSENYIFSMYYLTREGLPPRMGHKSAMPLFTAEKLSPEQLESLYLYVSARASKKIKD
;
A
#
# COMPACT_ATOMS: atom_id res chain seq x y z
N MET A 1 4.66 47.02 -71.45
CA MET A 1 3.43 46.15 -71.52
C MET A 1 2.73 46.21 -70.20
N LYS A 2 1.59 46.95 -70.12
CA LYS A 2 0.89 47.27 -68.85
C LYS A 2 -0.14 46.21 -68.59
N LEU A 3 -0.06 45.49 -67.43
CA LEU A 3 -1.16 44.61 -66.96
C LEU A 3 -2.05 45.37 -65.96
N ARG A 4 -3.32 45.43 -66.31
CA ARG A 4 -4.39 46.05 -65.54
C ARG A 4 -4.75 45.17 -64.33
N LYS A 5 -4.80 45.77 -63.16
CA LYS A 5 -5.41 45.15 -61.95
C LYS A 5 -6.90 45.37 -62.01
N THR A 6 -7.67 44.25 -62.01
CA THR A 6 -9.11 44.26 -61.85
C THR A 6 -9.43 44.01 -60.37
N LEU A 7 -10.11 45.01 -59.77
CA LEU A 7 -10.56 44.93 -58.38
C LEU A 7 -11.95 44.31 -58.37
N LEU A 8 -12.08 43.14 -57.76
CA LEU A 8 -13.39 42.52 -57.50
C LEU A 8 -13.81 42.84 -56.06
N LEU A 9 -14.85 43.64 -55.90
CA LEU A 9 -15.56 43.85 -54.65
C LEU A 9 -16.45 42.63 -54.35
N PHE A 10 -16.15 41.89 -53.27
CA PHE A 10 -17.09 40.97 -52.69
C PHE A 10 -17.83 41.65 -51.53
N ALA A 11 -19.17 41.79 -51.70
CA ALA A 11 -20.04 42.21 -50.64
C ALA A 11 -20.19 41.07 -49.64
N ALA A 12 -19.75 41.26 -48.40
CA ALA A 12 -19.94 40.33 -47.31
C ALA A 12 -21.31 40.52 -46.68
N ASN A 13 -22.26 39.61 -46.93
CA ASN A 13 -23.47 39.48 -46.15
C ASN A 13 -23.15 38.88 -44.78
N ALA A 14 -23.18 39.66 -43.72
CA ALA A 14 -23.07 39.18 -42.36
C ALA A 14 -24.39 38.55 -41.93
N ILE A 15 -24.43 37.24 -41.91
CA ILE A 15 -25.52 36.45 -41.25
C ILE A 15 -25.20 36.46 -39.74
N VAL A 16 -25.93 37.22 -38.96
CA VAL A 16 -25.88 37.15 -37.50
C VAL A 16 -26.64 35.89 -37.08
N ILE A 17 -25.90 34.80 -36.85
CA ILE A 17 -26.47 33.61 -36.20
C ILE A 17 -26.46 33.88 -34.68
N GLY A 18 -27.67 34.16 -34.13
CA GLY A 18 -27.86 34.25 -32.71
C GLY A 18 -27.54 32.92 -32.05
N PHE A 19 -26.41 32.85 -31.35
CA PHE A 19 -26.11 31.75 -30.42
C PHE A 19 -27.09 31.91 -29.23
N GLY A 20 -28.24 31.25 -29.31
CA GLY A 20 -28.99 30.95 -28.13
C GLY A 20 -28.14 30.14 -27.19
N ALA A 21 -27.84 30.68 -26.02
CA ALA A 21 -27.20 29.94 -24.94
C ALA A 21 -28.11 28.73 -24.61
N MET A 22 -27.77 27.58 -25.16
CA MET A 22 -28.32 26.30 -24.73
C MET A 22 -27.71 26.05 -23.34
N THR A 23 -28.48 26.47 -22.31
CA THR A 23 -28.23 25.98 -20.94
C THR A 23 -28.43 24.48 -21.00
N LEU A 24 -27.31 23.70 -21.00
CA LEU A 24 -27.35 22.28 -20.73
C LEU A 24 -28.11 22.14 -19.39
N PRO A 25 -29.10 21.26 -19.30
CA PRO A 25 -29.72 21.00 -18.01
C PRO A 25 -28.62 20.55 -17.08
N GLU A 26 -28.37 21.30 -15.98
CA GLU A 26 -27.67 20.77 -14.82
C GLU A 26 -28.38 19.46 -14.50
N SER A 27 -27.74 18.34 -14.81
CA SER A 27 -28.14 17.06 -14.27
C SER A 27 -28.01 17.24 -12.75
N LYS A 28 -29.11 17.43 -12.04
CA LYS A 28 -29.17 17.27 -10.60
C LYS A 28 -28.69 15.84 -10.39
N GLU A 29 -27.41 15.68 -10.11
CA GLU A 29 -26.88 14.40 -9.63
C GLU A 29 -27.82 13.97 -8.50
N ASN A 30 -28.44 12.83 -8.70
CA ASN A 30 -29.40 12.32 -7.74
C ASN A 30 -28.58 11.96 -6.48
N ILE A 31 -28.54 12.89 -5.51
CA ILE A 31 -27.74 12.82 -4.27
C ILE A 31 -27.96 11.47 -3.55
N SER A 32 -29.06 10.79 -3.86
CA SER A 32 -29.46 9.52 -3.25
C SER A 32 -28.89 8.28 -3.93
N ASP A 33 -28.11 8.42 -5.00
CA ASP A 33 -27.61 7.24 -5.71
C ASP A 33 -26.09 7.06 -5.58
N PHE A 34 -25.68 5.81 -5.46
CA PHE A 34 -24.31 5.36 -5.50
C PHE A 34 -24.26 3.94 -6.08
N GLY A 35 -23.19 3.62 -6.79
CA GLY A 35 -22.95 2.32 -7.40
C GLY A 35 -21.78 1.57 -6.73
N ASP A 36 -21.52 0.36 -7.20
CA ASP A 36 -20.42 -0.49 -6.72
C ASP A 36 -19.04 0.14 -6.94
N ASP A 37 -18.88 0.95 -7.98
CA ASP A 37 -17.63 1.65 -8.28
C ASP A 37 -17.47 2.98 -7.55
N THR A 38 -18.49 3.44 -6.80
CA THR A 38 -18.42 4.68 -6.04
C THR A 38 -17.29 4.59 -5.01
N PRO A 39 -16.36 5.56 -4.97
CA PRO A 39 -15.36 5.65 -3.94
C PRO A 39 -15.99 5.83 -2.55
N VAL A 40 -15.48 5.13 -1.55
CA VAL A 40 -16.09 5.14 -0.20
C VAL A 40 -16.09 6.54 0.41
N TRP A 41 -15.04 7.36 0.20
CA TRP A 41 -15.02 8.73 0.68
C TRP A 41 -16.09 9.60 0.03
N GLU A 42 -16.36 9.41 -1.27
CA GLU A 42 -17.45 10.13 -1.94
C GLU A 42 -18.81 9.84 -1.29
N LEU A 43 -19.07 8.57 -0.96
CA LEU A 43 -20.29 8.17 -0.24
C LEU A 43 -20.32 8.77 1.18
N LEU A 44 -19.21 8.76 1.90
CA LEU A 44 -19.10 9.35 3.24
C LEU A 44 -19.31 10.88 3.21
N GLU A 45 -18.79 11.58 2.20
CA GLU A 45 -19.01 13.04 2.01
C GLU A 45 -20.48 13.34 1.68
N LYS A 46 -21.14 12.53 0.84
CA LYS A 46 -22.59 12.65 0.58
C LYS A 46 -23.41 12.46 1.88
N LEU A 47 -22.93 11.67 2.83
CA LEU A 47 -23.51 11.52 4.16
C LEU A 47 -23.10 12.63 5.14
N GLY A 48 -22.32 13.63 4.71
CA GLY A 48 -21.94 14.79 5.52
C GLY A 48 -20.64 14.61 6.31
N MET A 49 -19.87 13.55 6.06
CA MET A 49 -18.57 13.39 6.68
C MET A 49 -17.54 14.35 6.07
N ASN A 50 -16.79 15.05 6.92
CA ASN A 50 -15.72 15.97 6.54
C ASN A 50 -14.34 15.40 6.87
N GLY A 51 -13.29 16.06 6.37
CA GLY A 51 -11.90 15.74 6.74
C GLY A 51 -11.22 14.68 5.84
N ALA A 52 -11.76 14.47 4.64
CA ALA A 52 -11.11 13.62 3.64
C ALA A 52 -9.63 14.01 3.43
N PRO A 53 -8.69 13.05 3.41
CA PRO A 53 -7.25 13.33 3.27
C PRO A 53 -6.88 13.65 1.81
N ARG A 54 -7.60 14.60 1.19
CA ARG A 54 -7.37 15.00 -0.20
C ARG A 54 -6.04 15.73 -0.33
N ALA A 55 -5.41 15.59 -1.47
CA ALA A 55 -4.26 16.41 -1.84
C ALA A 55 -4.66 17.89 -1.92
N LYS A 56 -3.78 18.77 -1.45
CA LYS A 56 -3.93 20.21 -1.64
C LYS A 56 -3.66 20.56 -3.10
N SER A 57 -4.44 21.50 -3.64
CA SER A 57 -4.23 21.99 -5.00
C SER A 57 -2.82 22.59 -5.15
N SER A 58 -2.12 22.16 -6.17
CA SER A 58 -0.80 22.67 -6.54
C SER A 58 -0.63 22.51 -8.05
N ALA A 59 -0.08 23.51 -8.72
CA ALA A 59 0.20 23.46 -10.17
C ALA A 59 1.11 22.29 -10.58
N GLU A 60 1.96 21.84 -9.65
CA GLU A 60 2.95 20.78 -9.91
C GLU A 60 2.47 19.39 -9.45
N ALA A 61 1.49 19.29 -8.56
CA ALA A 61 1.04 18.02 -8.00
C ALA A 61 0.01 17.31 -8.91
N SER A 62 0.16 16.00 -9.10
CA SER A 62 -0.83 15.15 -9.76
C SER A 62 -0.73 13.71 -9.31
N ALA A 63 -1.81 12.92 -9.49
CA ALA A 63 -1.84 11.50 -9.18
C ALA A 63 -0.82 10.70 -10.00
N ASP A 64 -0.62 11.04 -11.28
CA ASP A 64 0.38 10.38 -12.14
C ASP A 64 1.80 10.56 -11.62
N LYS A 65 2.16 11.79 -11.22
CA LYS A 65 3.46 12.05 -10.59
C LYS A 65 3.57 11.32 -9.25
N GLY A 66 2.50 11.26 -8.48
CA GLY A 66 2.42 10.47 -7.25
C GLY A 66 2.66 8.99 -7.48
N SER A 67 2.04 8.42 -8.49
CA SER A 67 2.29 7.04 -8.93
C SER A 67 3.76 6.83 -9.29
N GLU A 68 4.38 7.76 -10.03
CA GLU A 68 5.81 7.67 -10.35
C GLU A 68 6.70 7.69 -9.09
N PHE A 69 6.42 8.56 -8.12
CA PHE A 69 7.16 8.56 -6.84
C PHE A 69 7.00 7.25 -6.09
N VAL A 70 5.78 6.71 -6.02
CA VAL A 70 5.49 5.46 -5.30
C VAL A 70 6.18 4.25 -5.93
N HIS A 71 6.21 4.18 -7.27
CA HIS A 71 6.75 3.03 -8.00
C HIS A 71 8.22 3.17 -8.42
N LYS A 72 8.67 4.38 -8.75
CA LYS A 72 10.02 4.63 -9.31
C LYS A 72 10.92 5.41 -8.34
N GLY A 73 10.34 6.06 -7.33
CA GLY A 73 11.03 6.92 -6.37
C GLY A 73 11.44 8.28 -6.95
N TYR A 74 11.00 8.65 -8.14
CA TYR A 74 11.22 9.94 -8.79
C TYR A 74 10.11 10.23 -9.78
N SER A 75 9.98 11.51 -10.17
CA SER A 75 9.07 11.95 -11.22
C SER A 75 9.73 13.06 -12.06
N LYS A 76 8.94 13.91 -12.71
CA LYS A 76 9.41 15.08 -13.47
C LYS A 76 8.84 16.37 -12.90
N LYS A 77 9.68 17.41 -12.83
CA LYS A 77 9.29 18.80 -12.54
C LYS A 77 9.73 19.67 -13.70
N ASN A 78 8.82 20.39 -14.32
CA ASN A 78 9.11 21.20 -15.51
C ASN A 78 9.85 20.39 -16.60
N GLY A 79 9.40 19.16 -16.88
CA GLY A 79 10.00 18.27 -17.87
C GLY A 79 11.32 17.60 -17.46
N LYS A 80 11.97 18.05 -16.39
CA LYS A 80 13.24 17.50 -15.89
C LYS A 80 13.01 16.44 -14.82
N LYS A 81 13.78 15.34 -14.88
CA LYS A 81 13.76 14.27 -13.88
C LYS A 81 14.22 14.80 -12.52
N THR A 82 13.45 14.50 -11.46
CA THR A 82 13.84 14.82 -10.09
C THR A 82 14.92 13.88 -9.56
N ALA A 83 15.58 14.27 -8.47
CA ALA A 83 16.39 13.35 -7.69
C ALA A 83 15.50 12.24 -7.11
N LYS A 84 16.04 11.01 -6.96
CA LYS A 84 15.34 9.94 -6.26
C LYS A 84 15.04 10.32 -4.82
N LEU A 85 13.90 9.89 -4.30
CA LEU A 85 13.54 10.04 -2.89
C LEU A 85 14.53 9.27 -2.02
N SER A 86 14.71 8.00 -2.28
CA SER A 86 15.70 7.15 -1.61
C SER A 86 16.69 6.55 -2.62
N LYS A 87 17.92 6.31 -2.15
CA LYS A 87 18.93 5.56 -2.91
C LYS A 87 18.66 4.05 -2.91
N PHE A 88 17.86 3.55 -1.95
CA PHE A 88 17.72 2.12 -1.67
C PHE A 88 16.33 1.61 -1.99
N TYR A 89 15.28 2.38 -1.71
CA TYR A 89 13.90 1.91 -1.72
C TYR A 89 13.01 2.80 -2.56
N VAL A 90 11.91 2.21 -3.00
CA VAL A 90 10.69 2.89 -3.43
C VAL A 90 9.55 2.43 -2.52
N CYS A 91 8.43 3.12 -2.50
CA CYS A 91 7.33 2.77 -1.59
C CYS A 91 6.86 1.32 -1.80
N THR A 92 6.80 0.87 -3.06
CA THR A 92 6.41 -0.50 -3.42
C THR A 92 7.45 -1.58 -3.10
N THR A 93 8.59 -1.22 -2.53
CA THR A 93 9.51 -2.21 -1.93
C THR A 93 8.86 -2.88 -0.71
N CYS A 94 8.07 -2.13 0.05
CA CYS A 94 7.47 -2.58 1.30
C CYS A 94 5.93 -2.65 1.26
N HIS A 95 5.28 -1.92 0.36
CA HIS A 95 3.83 -1.76 0.29
C HIS A 95 3.27 -2.23 -1.05
N ASN A 96 2.20 -3.01 -1.02
CA ASN A 96 1.38 -3.23 -2.21
C ASN A 96 0.53 -1.98 -2.51
N VAL A 97 0.08 -1.85 -3.75
CA VAL A 97 -0.90 -0.83 -4.19
C VAL A 97 -2.24 -1.46 -4.58
N VAL A 98 -2.39 -2.75 -4.32
CA VAL A 98 -3.59 -3.55 -4.58
C VAL A 98 -4.11 -4.14 -3.28
N LYS A 99 -5.30 -4.72 -3.31
CA LYS A 99 -5.90 -5.41 -2.16
C LYS A 99 -4.96 -6.49 -1.61
N GLU A 100 -4.98 -6.68 -0.30
CA GLU A 100 -4.27 -7.76 0.41
C GLU A 100 -5.23 -8.71 1.13
N PHE A 101 -6.55 -8.48 1.03
CA PHE A 101 -7.60 -9.24 1.70
C PHE A 101 -8.84 -9.32 0.81
N GLU A 102 -9.60 -10.38 0.93
CA GLU A 102 -10.95 -10.49 0.34
C GLU A 102 -11.95 -9.59 1.07
N ASP A 103 -11.77 -9.41 2.37
CA ASP A 103 -12.63 -8.62 3.25
C ASP A 103 -11.78 -7.56 3.97
N PRO A 104 -11.97 -6.26 3.67
CA PRO A 104 -11.14 -5.20 4.23
C PRO A 104 -11.37 -4.95 5.72
N SER A 105 -12.41 -5.55 6.33
CA SER A 105 -12.64 -5.49 7.78
C SER A 105 -11.80 -6.50 8.55
N LYS A 106 -11.31 -7.55 7.88
CA LYS A 106 -10.51 -8.60 8.51
C LYS A 106 -9.02 -8.31 8.36
N ILE A 107 -8.33 -8.35 9.49
CA ILE A 107 -6.89 -8.15 9.54
C ILE A 107 -6.27 -9.36 10.22
N SER A 108 -5.93 -10.38 9.44
CA SER A 108 -5.17 -11.51 9.93
C SER A 108 -4.02 -11.85 8.99
N ALA A 109 -2.91 -12.31 9.56
CA ALA A 109 -1.78 -12.78 8.77
C ALA A 109 -2.16 -14.00 7.91
N ALA A 110 -3.08 -14.85 8.40
CA ALA A 110 -3.56 -16.03 7.68
C ALA A 110 -4.36 -15.64 6.43
N ASP A 111 -5.41 -14.80 6.58
CA ASP A 111 -6.23 -14.33 5.45
C ASP A 111 -5.36 -13.62 4.40
N ARG A 112 -4.37 -12.86 4.85
CA ARG A 112 -3.45 -12.13 4.00
C ARG A 112 -2.54 -13.08 3.19
N LEU A 113 -2.02 -14.13 3.82
CA LEU A 113 -1.22 -15.15 3.13
C LEU A 113 -2.07 -15.96 2.16
N ASP A 114 -3.26 -16.39 2.56
CA ASP A 114 -4.19 -17.09 1.68
C ASP A 114 -4.54 -16.24 0.45
N TYR A 115 -4.75 -14.93 0.64
CA TYR A 115 -4.98 -14.01 -0.48
C TYR A 115 -3.75 -13.91 -1.41
N ALA A 116 -2.55 -13.80 -0.85
CA ALA A 116 -1.31 -13.78 -1.63
C ALA A 116 -1.08 -15.10 -2.39
N MET A 117 -1.35 -16.25 -1.76
CA MET A 117 -1.28 -17.57 -2.41
C MET A 117 -2.28 -17.73 -3.57
N LYS A 118 -3.44 -17.10 -3.46
CA LYS A 118 -4.50 -17.14 -4.48
C LYS A 118 -4.20 -16.21 -5.65
N THR A 119 -3.68 -15.02 -5.38
CA THR A 119 -3.55 -13.95 -6.37
C THR A 119 -2.13 -13.74 -6.91
N GLY A 120 -1.12 -14.31 -6.24
CA GLY A 120 0.29 -14.16 -6.61
C GLY A 120 0.89 -12.78 -6.28
N ILE A 121 0.21 -11.94 -5.50
CA ILE A 121 0.77 -10.65 -5.09
C ILE A 121 1.94 -10.83 -4.12
N PRO A 122 2.87 -9.88 -4.04
CA PRO A 122 3.92 -9.91 -3.04
C PRO A 122 3.37 -9.94 -1.60
N TYR A 123 3.99 -10.75 -0.74
CA TYR A 123 3.65 -10.85 0.67
C TYR A 123 4.60 -9.96 1.49
N LEU A 124 4.28 -8.67 1.59
CA LEU A 124 5.21 -7.64 2.06
C LEU A 124 5.01 -7.29 3.54
N GLN A 125 6.03 -6.70 4.14
CA GLN A 125 6.08 -6.36 5.56
C GLN A 125 5.24 -5.16 5.97
N ALA A 126 4.84 -4.30 5.03
CA ALA A 126 3.99 -3.14 5.31
C ALA A 126 2.57 -3.34 4.75
N SER A 127 1.63 -2.56 5.24
CA SER A 127 0.23 -2.62 4.80
C SER A 127 0.08 -2.03 3.40
N SER A 128 -0.83 -2.58 2.60
CA SER A 128 -1.14 -2.02 1.29
C SER A 128 -1.58 -0.56 1.37
N PHE A 129 -1.24 0.21 0.33
CA PHE A 129 -1.80 1.53 0.09
C PHE A 129 -3.24 1.50 -0.42
N TYR A 130 -3.72 0.34 -0.88
CA TYR A 130 -5.13 0.21 -1.24
C TYR A 130 -6.00 0.44 0.00
N GLY A 131 -6.92 1.39 -0.09
CA GLY A 131 -7.74 1.85 1.02
C GLY A 131 -7.01 2.71 2.06
N ILE A 132 -5.78 3.15 1.83
CA ILE A 132 -5.05 3.96 2.83
C ILE A 132 -5.74 5.29 3.12
N ALA A 133 -6.37 5.92 2.13
CA ALA A 133 -7.11 7.16 2.31
C ALA A 133 -8.36 6.99 3.20
N ASN A 134 -8.85 5.76 3.39
CA ASN A 134 -10.01 5.46 4.23
C ASN A 134 -9.63 5.17 5.70
N ARG A 135 -8.35 5.11 6.02
CA ARG A 135 -7.85 4.86 7.38
C ARG A 135 -7.59 6.18 8.12
N ASN A 136 -7.66 6.13 9.44
CA ASN A 136 -7.39 7.28 10.31
C ASN A 136 -6.27 7.01 11.33
N ILE A 137 -5.73 5.78 11.41
CA ILE A 137 -4.60 5.43 12.24
C ILE A 137 -3.56 4.71 11.37
N PHE A 138 -2.37 5.30 11.24
CA PHE A 138 -1.28 4.83 10.38
C PHE A 138 -0.17 4.16 11.19
N PHE A 139 0.10 4.65 12.40
CA PHE A 139 1.02 4.05 13.36
C PHE A 139 0.28 3.85 14.69
N ASN A 140 0.08 2.61 15.09
CA ASN A 140 -0.61 2.26 16.34
C ASN A 140 0.26 2.48 17.59
N GLY A 141 -0.27 2.08 18.76
CA GLY A 141 0.40 2.24 20.04
C GLY A 141 1.76 1.56 20.13
N ASP A 142 1.92 0.38 19.51
CA ASP A 142 3.19 -0.34 19.54
C ASP A 142 4.27 0.38 18.73
N TYR A 143 3.92 0.92 17.56
CA TYR A 143 4.84 1.80 16.83
C TYR A 143 5.20 3.04 17.62
N ARG A 144 4.25 3.69 18.30
CA ARG A 144 4.52 4.84 19.14
C ARG A 144 5.48 4.50 20.28
N LYS A 145 5.34 3.34 20.88
CA LYS A 145 6.24 2.83 21.92
C LYS A 145 7.63 2.54 21.35
N GLN A 146 7.72 1.88 20.20
CA GLN A 146 9.00 1.55 19.54
C GLN A 146 9.77 2.80 19.12
N PHE A 147 9.07 3.87 18.75
CA PHE A 147 9.64 5.15 18.32
C PHE A 147 9.38 6.27 19.34
N GLU A 148 9.22 5.96 20.63
CA GLU A 148 8.88 6.95 21.70
C GLU A 148 9.84 8.14 21.78
N LYS A 149 11.11 7.94 21.41
CA LYS A 149 12.13 9.00 21.37
C LYS A 149 12.01 9.93 20.16
N ASN A 150 11.14 9.62 19.20
CA ASN A 150 10.90 10.45 18.03
C ASN A 150 9.50 11.08 18.12
N PRO A 151 9.38 12.37 18.46
CA PRO A 151 8.08 13.01 18.65
C PRO A 151 7.24 13.10 17.36
N GLU A 152 7.84 12.95 16.19
CA GLU A 152 7.13 12.97 14.90
C GLU A 152 6.13 11.79 14.79
N ILE A 153 6.36 10.66 15.51
CA ILE A 153 5.49 9.48 15.49
C ILE A 153 4.07 9.79 15.98
N VAL A 154 3.91 10.73 16.90
CA VAL A 154 2.60 11.10 17.46
C VAL A 154 1.73 11.73 16.37
N LYS A 155 2.28 12.66 15.59
CA LYS A 155 1.60 13.29 14.46
C LYS A 155 1.36 12.27 13.34
N ALA A 156 2.35 11.46 13.02
CA ALA A 156 2.28 10.41 12.00
C ALA A 156 1.22 9.35 12.31
N SER A 157 0.83 9.19 13.58
CA SER A 157 -0.20 8.20 13.95
C SER A 157 -1.59 8.55 13.44
N GLY A 158 -1.95 9.82 13.32
CA GLY A 158 -3.31 10.26 12.97
C GLY A 158 -3.40 11.12 11.70
N ASP A 159 -2.29 11.45 11.09
CA ASP A 159 -2.25 12.28 9.88
C ASP A 159 -1.50 11.57 8.76
N LEU A 160 -2.14 11.36 7.61
CA LEU A 160 -1.57 10.63 6.47
C LEU A 160 -0.35 11.36 5.88
N ARG A 161 -0.34 12.69 5.85
CA ARG A 161 0.81 13.47 5.37
C ARG A 161 2.02 13.26 6.26
N GLU A 162 1.81 13.33 7.55
CA GLU A 162 2.88 13.12 8.53
C GLU A 162 3.33 11.65 8.54
N ALA A 163 2.40 10.70 8.32
CA ALA A 163 2.73 9.29 8.17
C ALA A 163 3.62 9.01 6.95
N ILE A 164 3.32 9.65 5.80
CA ILE A 164 4.17 9.54 4.59
C ILE A 164 5.56 10.11 4.86
N LYS A 165 5.67 11.29 5.47
CA LYS A 165 6.96 11.91 5.81
C LYS A 165 7.76 11.04 6.77
N PHE A 166 7.10 10.53 7.83
CA PHE A 166 7.73 9.67 8.82
C PHE A 166 8.26 8.38 8.20
N CYS A 167 7.44 7.69 7.39
CA CYS A 167 7.85 6.49 6.67
C CYS A 167 9.03 6.78 5.74
N ASN A 168 8.94 7.84 4.95
CA ASN A 168 9.96 8.25 3.99
C ASN A 168 11.32 8.46 4.67
N LYS A 169 11.35 9.17 5.79
CA LYS A 169 12.57 9.49 6.54
C LYS A 169 13.12 8.29 7.32
N ASN A 170 12.27 7.63 8.11
CA ASN A 170 12.72 6.66 9.12
C ASN A 170 12.83 5.23 8.58
N PHE A 171 12.02 4.84 7.59
CA PHE A 171 12.06 3.49 7.01
C PHE A 171 12.71 3.45 5.64
N ALA A 172 12.35 4.36 4.74
CA ALA A 172 12.87 4.37 3.38
C ALA A 172 14.24 5.07 3.26
N GLN A 173 14.74 5.70 4.33
CA GLN A 173 16.02 6.43 4.35
C GLN A 173 16.13 7.45 3.20
N SER A 174 15.04 8.17 3.00
CA SER A 174 14.90 9.12 1.91
C SER A 174 15.32 10.53 2.31
N ARG A 175 15.55 11.37 1.31
CA ARG A 175 15.58 12.82 1.50
C ARG A 175 14.19 13.33 1.90
N ASP A 176 14.12 14.53 2.40
CA ASP A 176 12.84 15.19 2.65
C ASP A 176 12.06 15.38 1.35
N LEU A 177 10.73 15.31 1.46
CA LEU A 177 9.80 15.55 0.37
C LEU A 177 9.57 17.06 0.18
N GLU A 178 9.61 17.53 -1.05
CA GLU A 178 9.05 18.83 -1.39
C GLU A 178 7.51 18.78 -1.25
N ALA A 179 6.88 19.93 -0.99
CA ALA A 179 5.43 19.99 -0.77
C ALA A 179 4.64 19.38 -1.94
N TRP A 180 5.00 19.70 -3.19
CA TRP A 180 4.30 19.17 -4.36
C TRP A 180 4.51 17.66 -4.55
N GLU A 181 5.65 17.09 -4.12
CA GLU A 181 5.91 15.66 -4.16
C GLU A 181 4.98 14.92 -3.18
N LEU A 182 4.87 15.44 -1.96
CA LEU A 182 3.94 14.93 -0.95
C LEU A 182 2.49 14.98 -1.43
N GLU A 183 2.06 16.13 -1.96
CA GLU A 183 0.69 16.28 -2.44
C GLU A 183 0.43 15.39 -3.69
N SER A 184 1.45 15.15 -4.52
CA SER A 184 1.34 14.17 -5.63
C SER A 184 1.12 12.75 -5.10
N ILE A 185 1.89 12.32 -4.10
CA ILE A 185 1.72 11.00 -3.45
C ILE A 185 0.32 10.87 -2.85
N LEU A 186 -0.18 11.91 -2.17
CA LEU A 186 -1.53 11.94 -1.63
C LEU A 186 -2.61 11.89 -2.72
N ALA A 187 -2.42 12.62 -3.83
CA ALA A 187 -3.31 12.55 -4.98
C ALA A 187 -3.38 11.13 -5.55
N TYR A 188 -2.26 10.44 -5.62
CA TYR A 188 -2.23 9.04 -6.04
C TYR A 188 -2.91 8.11 -5.01
N PHE A 189 -2.64 8.27 -3.71
CA PHE A 189 -3.31 7.49 -2.66
C PHE A 189 -4.80 7.69 -2.64
N TRP A 190 -5.28 8.89 -3.03
CA TRP A 190 -6.70 9.17 -3.20
C TRP A 190 -7.33 8.29 -4.28
N THR A 191 -6.63 7.94 -5.33
CA THR A 191 -7.12 7.01 -6.37
C THR A 191 -7.18 5.55 -5.92
N LEU A 192 -6.50 5.22 -4.82
CA LEU A 192 -6.43 3.86 -4.26
C LEU A 192 -7.43 3.63 -3.11
N GLN A 193 -8.39 4.52 -2.91
CA GLN A 193 -9.40 4.34 -1.86
C GLN A 193 -10.30 3.13 -2.13
N PHE A 194 -10.94 2.61 -1.07
CA PHE A 194 -11.94 1.58 -1.22
C PHE A 194 -13.11 2.05 -2.07
N LYS A 195 -13.69 1.12 -2.83
CA LYS A 195 -14.96 1.27 -3.51
C LYS A 195 -16.07 0.61 -2.71
N VAL A 196 -17.31 0.97 -2.98
CA VAL A 196 -18.50 0.36 -2.35
C VAL A 196 -18.49 -1.16 -2.53
N SER A 197 -18.09 -1.66 -3.70
CA SER A 197 -17.94 -3.10 -3.99
C SER A 197 -16.97 -3.83 -3.06
N ASP A 198 -16.00 -3.13 -2.47
CA ASP A 198 -15.05 -3.73 -1.53
C ASP A 198 -15.67 -4.02 -0.16
N LEU A 199 -16.72 -3.28 0.22
CA LEU A 199 -17.30 -3.31 1.55
C LEU A 199 -18.21 -4.51 1.83
N LYS A 200 -18.44 -5.38 0.84
CA LYS A 200 -19.31 -6.56 0.96
C LYS A 200 -20.73 -6.23 1.45
N LEU A 201 -21.28 -5.08 1.03
CA LEU A 201 -22.62 -4.66 1.41
C LEU A 201 -23.69 -5.55 0.77
N SER A 202 -24.65 -6.00 1.56
CA SER A 202 -25.86 -6.65 1.04
C SER A 202 -26.78 -5.62 0.35
N ASN A 203 -27.75 -6.11 -0.42
CA ASN A 203 -28.76 -5.22 -1.02
C ASN A 203 -29.55 -4.45 0.06
N ILE A 204 -29.81 -5.08 1.20
CA ILE A 204 -30.50 -4.43 2.35
C ILE A 204 -29.62 -3.30 2.89
N ASP A 205 -28.32 -3.52 3.07
CA ASP A 205 -27.39 -2.49 3.52
C ASP A 205 -27.38 -1.29 2.57
N LYS A 206 -27.30 -1.56 1.25
CA LYS A 206 -27.31 -0.50 0.22
C LYS A 206 -28.60 0.31 0.27
N GLU A 207 -29.76 -0.32 0.40
CA GLU A 207 -31.04 0.37 0.53
C GLU A 207 -31.16 1.20 1.83
N GLN A 208 -30.61 0.71 2.93
CA GLN A 208 -30.56 1.47 4.18
C GLN A 208 -29.67 2.72 4.04
N ILE A 209 -28.51 2.60 3.40
CA ILE A 209 -27.63 3.73 3.12
C ILE A 209 -28.31 4.76 2.21
N LYS A 210 -29.03 4.31 1.15
CA LYS A 210 -29.80 5.22 0.26
C LYS A 210 -30.87 6.00 1.05
N LYS A 211 -31.60 5.35 1.95
CA LYS A 211 -32.54 6.03 2.84
C LYS A 211 -31.85 7.03 3.77
N ALA A 212 -30.66 6.68 4.28
CA ALA A 212 -29.90 7.59 5.15
C ALA A 212 -29.39 8.83 4.42
N LEU A 213 -29.10 8.77 3.12
CA LEU A 213 -28.75 9.95 2.32
C LEU A 213 -29.87 10.99 2.27
N GLN A 214 -31.12 10.57 2.47
CA GLN A 214 -32.31 11.43 2.46
C GLN A 214 -32.77 11.89 3.87
N SER A 215 -32.08 11.45 4.95
CA SER A 215 -32.51 11.69 6.33
C SER A 215 -31.34 12.14 7.21
N GLU A 216 -31.33 13.38 7.65
CA GLU A 216 -30.26 13.91 8.51
C GLU A 216 -30.04 13.09 9.77
N ASN A 217 -31.09 12.58 10.40
CA ASN A 217 -31.00 11.80 11.63
C ASN A 217 -30.34 10.42 11.41
N ALA A 218 -30.29 9.90 10.18
CA ALA A 218 -29.74 8.59 9.87
C ALA A 218 -28.28 8.64 9.36
N LYS A 219 -27.79 9.81 8.98
CA LYS A 219 -26.45 9.96 8.35
C LYS A 219 -25.31 9.48 9.24
N ALA A 220 -25.30 9.88 10.52
CA ALA A 220 -24.24 9.50 11.45
C ALA A 220 -24.16 7.96 11.65
N SER A 221 -25.32 7.31 11.76
CA SER A 221 -25.37 5.84 11.87
C SER A 221 -24.88 5.15 10.60
N ALA A 222 -25.24 5.67 9.42
CA ALA A 222 -24.78 5.14 8.14
C ALA A 222 -23.26 5.31 7.96
N ILE A 223 -22.69 6.45 8.36
CA ILE A 223 -21.24 6.68 8.36
C ILE A 223 -20.55 5.61 9.23
N SER A 224 -21.00 5.45 10.49
CA SER A 224 -20.44 4.46 11.41
C SER A 224 -20.55 3.03 10.87
N PHE A 225 -21.67 2.70 10.25
CA PHE A 225 -21.90 1.40 9.62
C PHE A 225 -20.91 1.16 8.45
N ILE A 226 -20.77 2.14 7.53
CA ILE A 226 -19.82 2.04 6.42
C ILE A 226 -18.40 1.89 6.94
N GLN A 227 -18.00 2.67 7.95
CA GLN A 227 -16.68 2.59 8.56
C GLN A 227 -16.42 1.26 9.28
N SER A 228 -17.44 0.55 9.74
CA SER A 228 -17.30 -0.80 10.31
C SER A 228 -16.99 -1.88 9.28
N LYS A 229 -17.15 -1.59 7.99
CA LYS A 229 -16.91 -2.54 6.90
C LYS A 229 -15.45 -2.62 6.44
N TYR A 230 -14.58 -1.83 7.03
CA TYR A 230 -13.13 -1.89 6.77
C TYR A 230 -12.34 -1.50 8.02
N ALA A 231 -11.08 -1.94 8.05
CA ALA A 231 -10.21 -1.60 9.17
C ALA A 231 -9.75 -0.14 9.10
N MET A 232 -10.14 0.65 10.09
CA MET A 232 -9.73 2.06 10.25
C MET A 232 -8.26 2.20 10.65
N ALA A 233 -7.67 1.14 11.21
CA ALA A 233 -6.28 1.05 11.62
C ALA A 233 -5.71 -0.30 11.21
N MET A 234 -4.42 -0.33 10.89
CA MET A 234 -3.70 -1.60 10.73
C MET A 234 -2.93 -1.86 12.02
N PRO A 235 -3.27 -2.92 12.76
CA PRO A 235 -2.52 -3.28 13.95
C PRO A 235 -1.10 -3.68 13.60
N ALA A 236 -0.19 -3.47 14.56
CA ALA A 236 1.19 -3.87 14.44
C ALA A 236 1.67 -4.29 15.83
N THR A 237 1.86 -5.59 16.02
CA THR A 237 2.35 -6.19 17.25
C THR A 237 3.79 -6.66 17.04
N PHE A 238 4.71 -6.10 17.83
CA PHE A 238 6.11 -6.48 17.79
C PHE A 238 6.33 -7.72 18.66
N LEU A 239 6.68 -8.82 18.02
CA LEU A 239 6.91 -10.09 18.69
C LEU A 239 8.39 -10.26 19.04
N LYS A 240 8.65 -10.94 20.16
CA LYS A 240 10.01 -11.39 20.50
C LYS A 240 10.51 -12.43 19.50
N ILE A 241 11.83 -12.51 19.37
CA ILE A 241 12.49 -13.55 18.56
C ILE A 241 12.15 -14.91 19.16
N PRO A 242 11.55 -15.85 18.39
CA PRO A 242 11.30 -17.18 18.90
C PRO A 242 12.60 -17.94 19.15
N ARG A 243 12.60 -18.81 20.14
CA ARG A 243 13.70 -19.76 20.33
C ARG A 243 13.65 -20.81 19.23
N PHE A 244 14.81 -21.19 18.76
CA PHE A 244 14.91 -22.31 17.84
C PHE A 244 14.39 -23.61 18.48
N SER A 245 13.58 -24.36 17.77
CA SER A 245 13.23 -25.73 18.10
C SER A 245 13.41 -26.62 16.85
N ALA A 246 13.89 -27.82 17.05
CA ALA A 246 14.02 -28.78 15.97
C ALA A 246 12.66 -29.19 15.43
N LEU A 247 12.52 -29.24 14.11
CA LEU A 247 11.29 -29.68 13.47
C LEU A 247 11.13 -31.21 13.63
N LYS A 248 9.90 -31.63 13.91
CA LYS A 248 9.55 -33.06 13.89
C LYS A 248 9.44 -33.54 12.44
N ASP A 249 9.79 -34.79 12.19
CA ASP A 249 9.80 -35.37 10.85
C ASP A 249 8.44 -35.44 10.17
N ASP A 250 7.36 -35.54 10.92
CA ASP A 250 5.99 -35.53 10.41
C ASP A 250 5.60 -34.20 9.77
N LEU A 251 6.16 -33.07 10.23
CA LEU A 251 5.90 -31.74 9.66
C LEU A 251 6.33 -31.64 8.20
N TYR A 252 7.37 -32.37 7.78
CA TYR A 252 7.79 -32.36 6.37
C TYR A 252 6.77 -33.00 5.40
N LYS A 253 5.71 -33.63 5.92
CA LYS A 253 4.60 -34.17 5.15
C LYS A 253 3.43 -33.18 5.04
N ASP A 254 3.46 -32.09 5.80
CA ASP A 254 2.42 -31.05 5.76
C ASP A 254 2.58 -30.18 4.51
N SER A 255 1.88 -30.58 3.46
CA SER A 255 1.92 -29.91 2.15
C SER A 255 1.41 -28.46 2.20
N ARG A 256 0.45 -28.15 3.10
CA ARG A 256 -0.07 -26.79 3.27
C ARG A 256 0.99 -25.88 3.84
N ARG A 257 1.61 -26.28 4.97
CA ARG A 257 2.68 -25.49 5.61
C ARG A 257 3.89 -25.32 4.71
N LEU A 258 4.26 -26.35 3.94
CA LEU A 258 5.33 -26.24 2.93
C LEU A 258 4.97 -25.22 1.85
N LYS A 259 3.73 -25.22 1.36
CA LYS A 259 3.25 -24.24 0.37
C LYS A 259 3.24 -22.82 0.94
N GLU A 260 2.77 -22.64 2.17
CA GLU A 260 2.81 -21.36 2.89
C GLU A 260 4.26 -20.83 2.97
N GLY A 261 5.18 -21.67 3.47
CA GLY A 261 6.59 -21.32 3.60
C GLY A 261 7.25 -20.98 2.26
N LYS A 262 6.94 -21.74 1.19
CA LYS A 262 7.37 -21.44 -0.17
C LYS A 262 6.86 -20.06 -0.63
N THR A 263 5.57 -19.80 -0.45
CA THR A 263 4.97 -18.51 -0.84
C THR A 263 5.63 -17.35 -0.09
N ILE A 264 5.83 -17.48 1.23
CA ILE A 264 6.50 -16.45 2.02
C ILE A 264 7.94 -16.23 1.51
N PHE A 265 8.70 -17.29 1.24
CA PHE A 265 10.04 -17.17 0.71
C PHE A 265 10.07 -16.46 -0.65
N GLU A 266 9.24 -16.88 -1.59
CA GLU A 266 9.21 -16.35 -2.95
C GLU A 266 8.61 -14.93 -3.00
N GLN A 267 7.50 -14.68 -2.31
CA GLN A 267 6.76 -13.41 -2.39
C GLN A 267 7.26 -12.35 -1.40
N SER A 268 8.05 -12.73 -0.41
CA SER A 268 8.66 -11.82 0.57
C SER A 268 10.16 -11.71 0.40
N CYS A 269 10.89 -12.81 0.69
CA CYS A 269 12.36 -12.77 0.71
C CYS A 269 12.92 -12.47 -0.67
N LEU A 270 12.48 -13.20 -1.70
CA LEU A 270 12.94 -13.00 -3.06
C LEU A 270 12.46 -11.67 -3.67
N HIS A 271 11.36 -11.11 -3.19
CA HIS A 271 10.92 -9.77 -3.64
C HIS A 271 12.02 -8.72 -3.51
N CYS A 272 12.78 -8.75 -2.43
CA CYS A 272 13.87 -7.82 -2.17
C CYS A 272 15.24 -8.37 -2.55
N HIS A 273 15.47 -9.67 -2.37
CA HIS A 273 16.79 -10.27 -2.44
C HIS A 273 17.12 -10.93 -3.79
N LEU A 274 16.12 -11.24 -4.62
CA LEU A 274 16.39 -11.81 -5.95
C LEU A 274 17.17 -10.81 -6.80
N ASN A 275 18.30 -11.23 -7.34
CA ASN A 275 19.18 -10.40 -8.18
C ASN A 275 19.60 -9.07 -7.53
N LYS A 276 19.68 -9.02 -6.20
CA LYS A 276 20.01 -7.79 -5.43
C LYS A 276 19.06 -6.62 -5.70
N LYS A 277 17.79 -6.90 -5.97
CA LYS A 277 16.82 -5.86 -6.42
C LYS A 277 16.72 -4.68 -5.45
N TYR A 278 16.62 -4.96 -4.14
CA TYR A 278 16.57 -3.96 -3.07
C TYR A 278 17.54 -4.27 -1.92
N SER A 279 18.41 -5.24 -2.10
CA SER A 279 19.38 -5.70 -1.11
C SER A 279 20.80 -5.65 -1.68
N PHE A 280 21.80 -5.61 -0.83
CA PHE A 280 23.21 -5.69 -1.23
C PHE A 280 23.67 -7.12 -1.54
N PHE A 281 22.89 -8.15 -1.18
CA PHE A 281 23.18 -9.55 -1.51
C PHE A 281 21.97 -10.20 -2.17
N SER A 282 22.21 -11.27 -2.91
CA SER A 282 21.17 -12.07 -3.53
C SER A 282 20.84 -13.28 -2.65
N LEU A 283 19.54 -13.58 -2.54
CA LEU A 283 19.05 -14.92 -2.18
C LEU A 283 18.56 -15.55 -3.48
N GLU A 284 18.97 -16.79 -3.69
CA GLU A 284 18.56 -17.56 -4.85
C GLU A 284 17.83 -18.82 -4.41
N ASN A 285 17.02 -19.38 -5.29
CA ASN A 285 16.28 -20.60 -4.99
C ASN A 285 17.18 -21.84 -5.14
N GLU A 286 18.38 -21.80 -4.53
CA GLU A 286 19.41 -22.81 -4.65
C GLU A 286 19.71 -23.52 -3.33
N LEU A 287 20.14 -24.77 -3.43
CA LEU A 287 20.45 -25.63 -2.27
C LEU A 287 21.44 -24.98 -1.29
N LEU A 288 22.46 -24.30 -1.80
CA LEU A 288 23.47 -23.64 -0.93
C LEU A 288 22.87 -22.50 -0.14
N THR A 289 21.98 -21.72 -0.74
CA THR A 289 21.23 -20.66 -0.06
C THR A 289 20.41 -21.23 1.10
N PHE A 290 19.64 -22.29 0.86
CA PHE A 290 18.83 -22.93 1.90
C PHE A 290 19.67 -23.54 3.04
N LYS A 291 20.78 -24.18 2.72
CA LYS A 291 21.72 -24.71 3.73
C LYS A 291 22.32 -23.59 4.59
N ALA A 292 22.68 -22.45 3.98
CA ALA A 292 23.21 -21.31 4.70
C ALA A 292 22.15 -20.69 5.63
N MET A 293 20.91 -20.51 5.15
CA MET A 293 19.80 -19.99 5.94
C MET A 293 19.45 -20.92 7.11
N GLU A 294 19.37 -22.22 6.87
CA GLU A 294 19.10 -23.21 7.90
C GLU A 294 20.18 -23.20 8.99
N LYS A 295 21.45 -23.26 8.59
CA LYS A 295 22.59 -23.19 9.51
C LYS A 295 22.57 -21.93 10.36
N ALA A 296 22.31 -20.77 9.75
CA ALA A 296 22.22 -19.50 10.45
C ALA A 296 21.05 -19.48 11.46
N THR A 297 19.91 -20.09 11.11
CA THR A 297 18.72 -20.11 11.96
C THR A 297 18.85 -21.05 13.16
N ARG A 298 19.58 -22.15 13.02
CA ARG A 298 19.90 -23.08 14.13
C ARG A 298 20.89 -22.50 15.15
N SER A 299 21.65 -21.48 14.77
CA SER A 299 22.65 -20.86 15.64
C SER A 299 21.94 -19.88 16.59
N GLU A 300 21.87 -20.20 17.87
CA GLU A 300 21.27 -19.34 18.90
C GLU A 300 21.94 -17.95 18.89
N ASN A 301 21.10 -16.91 19.02
CA ASN A 301 21.50 -15.51 19.05
C ASN A 301 22.21 -14.98 17.79
N TYR A 302 22.14 -15.71 16.67
CA TYR A 302 22.77 -15.25 15.45
C TYR A 302 21.90 -14.21 14.73
N ILE A 303 22.45 -13.02 14.57
CA ILE A 303 21.74 -11.87 13.97
C ILE A 303 21.32 -12.07 12.49
N PHE A 304 21.83 -13.09 11.82
CA PHE A 304 21.41 -13.50 10.48
C PHE A 304 20.48 -14.72 10.47
N SER A 305 20.01 -15.17 11.64
CA SER A 305 18.95 -16.17 11.67
C SER A 305 17.66 -15.59 11.07
N MET A 306 16.85 -16.41 10.41
CA MET A 306 15.56 -15.98 9.88
C MET A 306 14.66 -15.42 10.97
N TYR A 307 14.70 -16.00 12.16
CA TYR A 307 13.92 -15.58 13.32
C TYR A 307 14.31 -14.16 13.76
N TYR A 308 15.60 -13.88 13.84
CA TYR A 308 16.09 -12.54 14.17
C TYR A 308 15.70 -11.53 13.08
N LEU A 309 16.07 -11.84 11.83
CA LEU A 309 15.84 -10.93 10.69
C LEU A 309 14.36 -10.58 10.49
N THR A 310 13.48 -11.54 10.71
CA THR A 310 12.03 -11.29 10.54
C THR A 310 11.43 -10.52 11.71
N ARG A 311 11.95 -10.64 12.94
CA ARG A 311 11.38 -10.00 14.14
C ARG A 311 12.04 -8.67 14.51
N GLU A 312 13.33 -8.53 14.27
CA GLU A 312 14.08 -7.31 14.62
C GLU A 312 14.46 -6.49 13.37
N GLY A 313 14.40 -7.12 12.18
CA GLY A 313 14.98 -6.52 10.99
C GLY A 313 16.50 -6.43 11.08
N LEU A 314 17.08 -5.64 10.21
CA LEU A 314 18.51 -5.36 10.25
C LEU A 314 18.75 -3.89 9.96
N PRO A 315 19.27 -3.11 10.92
CA PRO A 315 19.64 -1.72 10.67
C PRO A 315 20.80 -1.62 9.68
N PRO A 316 21.03 -0.46 9.06
CA PRO A 316 22.17 -0.23 8.17
C PRO A 316 23.48 -0.52 8.90
N ARG A 317 24.35 -1.35 8.31
CA ARG A 317 25.63 -1.77 8.91
C ARG A 317 26.78 -1.73 7.91
N MET A 318 28.02 -1.58 8.43
CA MET A 318 29.28 -1.75 7.69
C MET A 318 29.34 -1.04 6.34
N GLY A 319 28.94 0.23 6.27
CA GLY A 319 28.89 0.97 5.01
C GLY A 319 27.72 0.62 4.08
N HIS A 320 26.97 -0.44 4.36
CA HIS A 320 25.70 -0.75 3.69
C HIS A 320 24.59 0.09 4.34
N LYS A 321 23.92 0.90 3.55
CA LYS A 321 22.94 1.88 4.04
C LYS A 321 21.49 1.41 3.92
N SER A 322 21.23 0.22 3.40
CA SER A 322 19.90 -0.37 3.34
C SER A 322 19.60 -1.17 4.61
N ALA A 323 18.44 -0.93 5.20
CA ALA A 323 17.91 -1.70 6.32
C ALA A 323 17.05 -2.85 5.83
N MET A 324 17.03 -3.99 6.54
CA MET A 324 15.99 -5.00 6.33
C MET A 324 14.84 -4.70 7.28
N PRO A 325 13.63 -4.40 6.81
CA PRO A 325 12.49 -4.14 7.69
C PRO A 325 12.01 -5.42 8.37
N LEU A 326 11.48 -5.28 9.58
CA LEU A 326 10.89 -6.37 10.35
C LEU A 326 9.44 -6.67 9.92
N PHE A 327 8.92 -7.82 10.37
CA PHE A 327 7.53 -8.21 10.22
C PHE A 327 6.83 -8.23 11.58
N THR A 328 5.72 -7.51 11.69
CA THR A 328 4.81 -7.60 12.85
C THR A 328 3.99 -8.91 12.81
N ALA A 329 3.31 -9.24 13.90
CA ALA A 329 2.49 -10.45 13.99
C ALA A 329 1.44 -10.53 12.87
N GLU A 330 0.83 -9.41 12.52
CA GLU A 330 -0.23 -9.32 11.50
C GLU A 330 0.32 -9.40 10.07
N LYS A 331 1.64 -9.30 9.92
CA LYS A 331 2.31 -9.40 8.62
C LYS A 331 3.02 -10.74 8.43
N LEU A 332 3.40 -11.38 9.52
CA LEU A 332 3.97 -12.72 9.54
C LEU A 332 3.72 -13.33 10.93
N SER A 333 2.71 -14.21 11.04
CA SER A 333 2.41 -14.84 12.33
C SER A 333 3.54 -15.76 12.79
N PRO A 334 3.55 -16.20 14.08
CA PRO A 334 4.50 -17.21 14.54
C PRO A 334 4.42 -18.51 13.72
N GLU A 335 3.22 -18.98 13.43
CA GLU A 335 2.96 -20.20 12.67
C GLU A 335 3.47 -20.09 11.22
N GLN A 336 3.31 -18.93 10.61
CA GLN A 336 3.80 -18.64 9.27
C GLN A 336 5.34 -18.56 9.23
N LEU A 337 5.96 -18.02 10.28
CA LEU A 337 7.42 -18.04 10.41
C LEU A 337 7.95 -19.47 10.54
N GLU A 338 7.25 -20.33 11.27
CA GLU A 338 7.57 -21.75 11.35
C GLU A 338 7.36 -22.45 9.99
N SER A 339 6.29 -22.11 9.23
CA SER A 339 6.09 -22.63 7.88
C SER A 339 7.21 -22.19 6.93
N LEU A 340 7.69 -20.95 7.03
CA LEU A 340 8.86 -20.47 6.30
C LEU A 340 10.12 -21.29 6.66
N TYR A 341 10.37 -21.52 7.96
CA TYR A 341 11.51 -22.33 8.40
C TYR A 341 11.39 -23.78 7.93
N LEU A 342 10.19 -24.36 8.02
CA LEU A 342 9.91 -25.71 7.50
C LEU A 342 10.28 -25.84 6.01
N TYR A 343 9.87 -24.89 5.19
CA TYR A 343 10.20 -24.88 3.76
C TYR A 343 11.72 -24.80 3.54
N VAL A 344 12.40 -23.87 4.21
CA VAL A 344 13.86 -23.69 4.09
C VAL A 344 14.61 -24.96 4.52
N SER A 345 14.21 -25.58 5.63
CA SER A 345 14.80 -26.80 6.15
C SER A 345 14.56 -28.01 5.22
N ALA A 346 13.34 -28.13 4.67
CA ALA A 346 13.01 -29.17 3.71
C ALA A 346 13.84 -29.07 2.41
N ARG A 347 14.07 -27.85 1.93
CA ARG A 347 14.93 -27.58 0.77
C ARG A 347 16.42 -27.86 1.10
N ALA A 348 16.90 -27.41 2.25
CA ALA A 348 18.28 -27.62 2.71
C ALA A 348 18.61 -29.12 2.86
N SER A 349 17.66 -29.90 3.36
CA SER A 349 17.80 -31.35 3.56
C SER A 349 17.42 -32.20 2.35
N LYS A 350 17.05 -31.62 1.22
CA LYS A 350 16.56 -32.26 -0.02
C LYS A 350 15.30 -33.14 0.20
N LYS A 351 14.52 -32.90 1.23
CA LYS A 351 13.25 -33.59 1.47
C LYS A 351 12.16 -33.21 0.45
N ILE A 352 12.28 -32.01 -0.15
CA ILE A 352 11.46 -31.56 -1.27
C ILE A 352 12.34 -31.04 -2.40
N LYS A 353 11.86 -31.14 -3.63
CA LYS A 353 12.44 -30.53 -4.83
C LYS A 353 11.69 -29.22 -5.18
N ASP A 354 12.11 -28.52 -6.19
CA ASP A 354 11.44 -27.32 -6.75
C ASP A 354 10.03 -27.62 -7.26
#